data_8f17f5149977f90ca044973e78757def
#
_entry.id   8f17f5149977f90ca044973e78757def
#
_cell.length_a   1.000
_cell.length_b   1.000
_cell.length_c   1.000
_cell.angle_alpha   90.00
_cell.angle_beta   90.00
_cell.angle_gamma   90.00
#
_symmetry.space_group_name_H-M   'P 1'
#
loop_
_entity.id
_entity.type
_entity.pdbx_description
1 polymer ?
#
loop_
_entity_poly.entity_id
_entity_poly.type
_entity_poly.pdbx_seq_one_letter_code
_entity_poly.pdbx_strand_id
1 'polypeptide(L)'
;MNRRRSRRRRRSSRRRNGLWIALAAAAAALFLSVQPGQQLVRFLTDLIDPPEWIIVLDAGHGGYDPGSVAEDGTMEKDITLQITLKTGAILEREDGVRVVYTRNSDALSWPPQEAEDLAERVRIAQQACADMLISIHLNAAEDASASGYETYIRADSEMMFDMAKQVHAEFAERGWSHERGIKSTVNAPLYVVDASGMDAMLVEAGFITNAAELALLRSEDGQQMLAECIAQGILSQLQAQNAEE
;
A
#
# COMPACT_ATOMS: atom_id res chain seq x y z
N MET A 1 21.43 9.90 15.39
CA MET A 1 22.69 9.76 14.62
C MET A 1 23.07 8.31 14.26
N ASN A 2 22.58 7.25 14.92
CA ASN A 2 23.03 5.88 14.62
C ASN A 2 22.17 5.11 13.58
N ARG A 3 20.93 5.50 13.32
CA ARG A 3 20.02 4.84 12.33
C ARG A 3 20.42 5.13 10.88
N ARG A 4 20.87 6.36 10.55
CA ARG A 4 21.33 6.73 9.20
C ARG A 4 22.57 5.92 8.74
N ARG A 5 23.52 5.62 9.66
CA ARG A 5 24.70 4.78 9.35
C ARG A 5 24.33 3.30 9.11
N SER A 6 23.24 2.80 9.70
CA SER A 6 22.78 1.43 9.49
C SER A 6 22.06 1.26 8.14
N ARG A 7 21.28 2.26 7.69
CA ARG A 7 20.61 2.24 6.36
C ARG A 7 21.64 2.29 5.22
N ARG A 8 22.65 3.17 5.31
CA ARG A 8 23.74 3.24 4.29
C ARG A 8 24.58 1.96 4.25
N ARG A 9 24.80 1.28 5.39
CA ARG A 9 25.47 -0.04 5.42
C ARG A 9 24.55 -1.14 4.88
N ARG A 10 23.22 -1.08 5.10
CA ARG A 10 22.26 -2.00 4.50
C ARG A 10 22.17 -1.80 2.98
N ARG A 11 22.16 -0.56 2.47
CA ARG A 11 22.21 -0.26 1.02
C ARG A 11 23.48 -0.81 0.36
N SER A 12 24.65 -0.63 0.94
CA SER A 12 25.91 -1.14 0.36
C SER A 12 26.03 -2.67 0.42
N SER A 13 25.48 -3.32 1.44
CA SER A 13 25.41 -4.78 1.51
C SER A 13 24.31 -5.34 0.62
N ARG A 14 23.16 -4.67 0.48
CA ARG A 14 22.12 -5.03 -0.50
C ARG A 14 22.66 -5.00 -1.93
N ARG A 15 23.41 -3.97 -2.35
CA ARG A 15 24.04 -3.92 -3.68
C ARG A 15 25.01 -5.09 -3.95
N ARG A 16 25.75 -5.52 -2.96
CA ARG A 16 26.74 -6.61 -3.11
C ARG A 16 26.14 -8.00 -3.00
N ASN A 17 25.16 -8.21 -2.12
CA ASN A 17 24.41 -9.48 -2.00
C ASN A 17 23.35 -9.60 -3.08
N GLY A 18 22.79 -8.48 -3.57
CA GLY A 18 21.83 -8.44 -4.66
C GLY A 18 22.34 -9.09 -5.95
N LEU A 19 23.63 -8.93 -6.26
CA LEU A 19 24.20 -9.52 -7.47
C LEU A 19 24.20 -11.06 -7.46
N TRP A 20 24.44 -11.69 -6.32
CA TRP A 20 24.44 -13.16 -6.21
C TRP A 20 23.03 -13.75 -6.10
N ILE A 21 22.12 -13.06 -5.40
CA ILE A 21 20.70 -13.46 -5.32
C ILE A 21 20.04 -13.30 -6.68
N ALA A 22 20.38 -12.25 -7.43
CA ALA A 22 19.87 -12.00 -8.76
C ALA A 22 20.32 -13.03 -9.79
N LEU A 23 21.56 -13.52 -9.73
CA LEU A 23 22.04 -14.61 -10.60
C LEU A 23 21.36 -15.95 -10.30
N ALA A 24 21.07 -16.24 -9.03
CA ALA A 24 20.33 -17.45 -8.64
C ALA A 24 18.84 -17.37 -9.03
N ALA A 25 18.20 -16.20 -8.92
CA ALA A 25 16.81 -15.98 -9.34
C ALA A 25 16.65 -15.98 -10.87
N ALA A 26 17.65 -15.52 -11.63
CA ALA A 26 17.66 -15.60 -13.09
C ALA A 26 17.67 -17.05 -13.58
N ALA A 27 18.40 -17.94 -12.90
CA ALA A 27 18.40 -19.37 -13.21
C ALA A 27 17.06 -20.04 -12.87
N ALA A 28 16.37 -19.60 -11.81
CA ALA A 28 15.05 -20.11 -11.42
C ALA A 28 13.91 -19.58 -12.31
N ALA A 29 13.97 -18.32 -12.75
CA ALA A 29 12.98 -17.71 -13.64
C ALA A 29 12.99 -18.31 -15.06
N LEU A 30 14.11 -18.86 -15.51
CA LEU A 30 14.18 -19.64 -16.76
C LEU A 30 13.37 -20.93 -16.69
N PHE A 31 13.01 -21.42 -15.51
CA PHE A 31 12.30 -22.69 -15.30
C PHE A 31 10.79 -22.57 -15.12
N LEU A 32 10.23 -21.37 -14.91
CA LEU A 32 8.81 -21.14 -14.60
C LEU A 32 8.18 -20.17 -15.63
N SER A 33 7.97 -20.63 -16.84
CA SER A 33 7.33 -19.82 -17.88
C SER A 33 5.81 -19.95 -17.88
N VAL A 34 5.08 -18.82 -17.72
CA VAL A 34 3.99 -18.41 -18.63
C VAL A 34 3.55 -17.00 -18.26
N GLN A 35 4.37 -16.05 -18.58
CA GLN A 35 4.19 -14.63 -18.94
C GLN A 35 5.57 -13.93 -18.90
N PRO A 36 6.50 -14.31 -19.81
CA PRO A 36 7.92 -14.13 -19.53
C PRO A 36 8.50 -12.77 -19.93
N GLY A 37 7.83 -11.98 -20.77
CA GLY A 37 8.49 -10.83 -21.36
C GLY A 37 8.68 -9.66 -20.39
N GLN A 38 7.62 -9.20 -19.75
CA GLN A 38 7.65 -8.01 -18.91
C GLN A 38 8.34 -8.24 -17.56
N GLN A 39 8.13 -9.40 -16.94
CA GLN A 39 8.79 -9.74 -15.68
C GLN A 39 10.30 -9.96 -15.84
N LEU A 40 10.72 -10.54 -16.97
CA LEU A 40 12.15 -10.69 -17.27
C LEU A 40 12.80 -9.33 -17.56
N VAL A 41 12.14 -8.46 -18.30
CA VAL A 41 12.63 -7.09 -18.57
C VAL A 41 12.74 -6.31 -17.26
N ARG A 42 11.71 -6.29 -16.42
CA ARG A 42 11.76 -5.67 -15.07
C ARG A 42 12.90 -6.24 -14.24
N PHE A 43 13.03 -7.56 -14.18
CA PHE A 43 14.10 -8.21 -13.43
C PHE A 43 15.50 -7.79 -13.92
N LEU A 44 15.69 -7.71 -15.25
CA LEU A 44 16.96 -7.27 -15.83
C LEU A 44 17.20 -5.77 -15.59
N THR A 45 16.15 -4.96 -15.62
CA THR A 45 16.24 -3.53 -15.29
C THR A 45 16.61 -3.33 -13.82
N ASP A 46 15.97 -4.06 -12.89
CA ASP A 46 16.27 -4.00 -11.45
C ASP A 46 17.71 -4.46 -11.11
N LEU A 47 18.34 -5.25 -11.99
CA LEU A 47 19.74 -5.64 -11.85
C LEU A 47 20.71 -4.52 -12.21
N ILE A 48 20.33 -3.70 -13.19
CA ILE A 48 21.17 -2.63 -13.72
C ILE A 48 20.93 -1.34 -12.92
N ASP A 49 19.66 -1.09 -12.60
CA ASP A 49 19.19 0.08 -11.87
C ASP A 49 18.12 -0.37 -10.84
N PRO A 50 18.55 -0.76 -9.63
CA PRO A 50 17.63 -1.26 -8.62
C PRO A 50 16.72 -0.13 -8.13
N PRO A 51 15.43 -0.43 -7.88
CA PRO A 51 14.50 0.57 -7.39
C PRO A 51 15.01 1.16 -6.06
N GLU A 52 14.81 2.43 -5.93
CA GLU A 52 15.13 3.18 -4.72
C GLU A 52 14.13 2.84 -3.60
N TRP A 53 12.85 2.70 -3.98
CA TRP A 53 11.74 2.39 -3.11
C TRP A 53 10.94 1.19 -3.61
N ILE A 54 10.67 0.24 -2.72
CA ILE A 54 9.77 -0.88 -2.95
C ILE A 54 8.55 -0.68 -2.05
N ILE A 55 7.41 -0.37 -2.67
CA ILE A 55 6.16 -0.08 -1.98
C ILE A 55 5.21 -1.25 -2.18
N VAL A 56 4.72 -1.85 -1.09
CA VAL A 56 3.61 -2.79 -1.17
C VAL A 56 2.31 -2.03 -0.99
N LEU A 57 1.42 -2.16 -1.96
CA LEU A 57 0.04 -1.71 -1.88
C LEU A 57 -0.85 -2.89 -1.55
N ASP A 58 -1.57 -2.77 -0.45
CA ASP A 58 -2.49 -3.77 0.04
C ASP A 58 -3.93 -3.29 -0.18
N ALA A 59 -4.67 -4.00 -1.03
CA ALA A 59 -6.10 -3.79 -1.18
C ALA A 59 -6.84 -4.56 -0.10
N GLY A 60 -7.46 -3.88 0.84
CA GLY A 60 -8.18 -4.49 1.95
C GLY A 60 -9.21 -5.50 1.50
N HIS A 61 -9.40 -6.57 2.28
CA HIS A 61 -10.36 -7.65 2.00
C HIS A 61 -10.06 -8.41 0.71
N GLY A 62 -11.04 -9.14 0.15
CA GLY A 62 -10.92 -9.84 -1.12
C GLY A 62 -11.38 -11.30 -1.05
N GLY A 63 -11.69 -11.87 -2.21
CA GLY A 63 -12.13 -13.26 -2.31
C GLY A 63 -13.37 -13.55 -1.44
N TYR A 64 -13.18 -14.36 -0.41
CA TYR A 64 -14.21 -14.75 0.55
C TYR A 64 -14.64 -13.62 1.49
N ASP A 65 -13.76 -12.65 1.74
CA ASP A 65 -14.00 -11.53 2.64
C ASP A 65 -14.49 -10.31 1.85
N PRO A 66 -15.78 -9.96 1.94
CA PRO A 66 -16.32 -8.79 1.25
C PRO A 66 -15.91 -7.47 1.90
N GLY A 67 -15.38 -7.48 3.13
CA GLY A 67 -15.30 -6.31 3.98
C GLY A 67 -16.69 -5.81 4.38
N SER A 68 -16.82 -4.54 4.62
CA SER A 68 -18.10 -3.89 4.86
C SER A 68 -18.96 -3.89 3.59
N VAL A 69 -20.27 -4.05 3.76
CA VAL A 69 -21.23 -4.09 2.65
C VAL A 69 -22.25 -2.97 2.82
N ALA A 70 -22.35 -2.09 1.84
CA ALA A 70 -23.35 -1.03 1.83
C ALA A 70 -24.77 -1.57 1.65
N GLU A 71 -25.81 -0.76 1.94
CA GLU A 71 -27.22 -1.16 1.79
C GLU A 71 -27.59 -1.57 0.36
N ASP A 72 -26.93 -1.03 -0.65
CA ASP A 72 -27.14 -1.36 -2.06
C ASP A 72 -26.40 -2.61 -2.53
N GLY A 73 -25.66 -3.27 -1.63
CA GLY A 73 -24.87 -4.46 -1.91
C GLY A 73 -23.44 -4.19 -2.40
N THR A 74 -23.01 -2.93 -2.48
CA THR A 74 -21.62 -2.57 -2.81
C THR A 74 -20.68 -3.09 -1.73
N MET A 75 -19.64 -3.81 -2.12
CA MET A 75 -18.67 -4.43 -1.22
C MET A 75 -17.39 -3.57 -1.13
N GLU A 76 -16.85 -3.43 0.06
CA GLU A 76 -15.61 -2.70 0.31
C GLU A 76 -14.45 -3.25 -0.53
N LYS A 77 -14.30 -4.57 -0.60
CA LYS A 77 -13.24 -5.23 -1.36
C LYS A 77 -13.13 -4.81 -2.82
N ASP A 78 -14.27 -4.48 -3.47
CA ASP A 78 -14.28 -4.10 -4.87
C ASP A 78 -13.76 -2.68 -5.06
N ILE A 79 -14.13 -1.77 -4.16
CA ILE A 79 -13.69 -0.37 -4.18
C ILE A 79 -12.21 -0.27 -3.80
N THR A 80 -11.79 -0.94 -2.73
CA THR A 80 -10.40 -0.93 -2.28
C THR A 80 -9.46 -1.46 -3.36
N LEU A 81 -9.86 -2.51 -4.09
CA LEU A 81 -9.10 -3.03 -5.22
C LEU A 81 -8.90 -1.96 -6.32
N GLN A 82 -9.97 -1.25 -6.69
CA GLN A 82 -9.88 -0.24 -7.74
C GLN A 82 -8.99 0.93 -7.33
N ILE A 83 -9.16 1.46 -6.11
CA ILE A 83 -8.32 2.55 -5.61
C ILE A 83 -6.86 2.10 -5.56
N THR A 84 -6.59 0.90 -5.03
CA THR A 84 -5.23 0.35 -4.93
C THR A 84 -4.56 0.21 -6.29
N LEU A 85 -5.25 -0.34 -7.29
CA LEU A 85 -4.69 -0.51 -8.64
C LEU A 85 -4.41 0.83 -9.32
N LYS A 86 -5.31 1.81 -9.15
CA LYS A 86 -5.13 3.17 -9.69
C LYS A 86 -3.96 3.89 -8.99
N THR A 87 -3.85 3.78 -7.67
CA THR A 87 -2.72 4.32 -6.89
C THR A 87 -1.40 3.73 -7.40
N GLY A 88 -1.34 2.42 -7.54
CA GLY A 88 -0.13 1.76 -8.02
C GLY A 88 0.23 2.14 -9.44
N ALA A 89 -0.76 2.28 -10.34
CA ALA A 89 -0.53 2.71 -11.71
C ALA A 89 0.04 4.15 -11.81
N ILE A 90 -0.19 4.99 -10.80
CA ILE A 90 0.42 6.32 -10.71
C ILE A 90 1.85 6.18 -10.21
N LEU A 91 2.07 5.47 -9.11
CA LEU A 91 3.39 5.30 -8.49
C LEU A 91 4.39 4.59 -9.42
N GLU A 92 3.93 3.63 -10.24
CA GLU A 92 4.77 2.89 -11.20
C GLU A 92 5.31 3.74 -12.36
N ARG A 93 4.85 4.98 -12.51
CA ARG A 93 5.37 5.93 -13.51
C ARG A 93 6.60 6.70 -13.01
N GLU A 94 6.83 6.68 -11.72
CA GLU A 94 7.95 7.39 -11.11
C GLU A 94 9.21 6.53 -11.15
N ASP A 95 10.29 7.14 -11.61
CA ASP A 95 11.59 6.49 -11.64
C ASP A 95 12.06 6.15 -10.21
N GLY A 96 12.64 4.97 -10.05
CA GLY A 96 13.10 4.50 -8.76
C GLY A 96 12.00 3.91 -7.86
N VAL A 97 10.74 3.93 -8.24
CA VAL A 97 9.63 3.33 -7.49
C VAL A 97 9.22 1.99 -8.09
N ARG A 98 9.14 0.97 -7.25
CA ARG A 98 8.56 -0.33 -7.59
C ARG A 98 7.37 -0.63 -6.71
N VAL A 99 6.23 -0.95 -7.34
CA VAL A 99 5.01 -1.35 -6.66
C VAL A 99 4.88 -2.88 -6.68
N VAL A 100 4.48 -3.44 -5.54
CA VAL A 100 4.07 -4.84 -5.39
C VAL A 100 2.68 -4.82 -4.77
N TYR A 101 1.76 -5.60 -5.33
CA TYR A 101 0.39 -5.69 -4.82
C TYR A 101 0.22 -6.95 -3.98
N THR A 102 -0.49 -6.87 -2.87
CA THR A 102 -0.92 -8.07 -2.13
C THR A 102 -1.93 -8.87 -2.96
N ARG A 103 -2.83 -8.17 -3.64
CA ARG A 103 -3.75 -8.71 -4.65
C ARG A 103 -3.99 -7.71 -5.77
N ASN A 104 -4.21 -8.19 -6.97
CA ASN A 104 -4.56 -7.39 -8.16
C ASN A 104 -5.86 -7.86 -8.82
N SER A 105 -6.60 -8.72 -8.15
CA SER A 105 -7.92 -9.24 -8.54
C SER A 105 -8.70 -9.66 -7.29
N ASP A 106 -9.94 -10.10 -7.45
CA ASP A 106 -10.72 -10.69 -6.36
C ASP A 106 -10.32 -12.14 -6.05
N ALA A 107 -9.57 -12.80 -6.94
CA ALA A 107 -9.09 -14.17 -6.70
C ALA A 107 -7.85 -14.15 -5.79
N LEU A 108 -7.96 -14.77 -4.62
CA LEU A 108 -6.85 -14.95 -3.68
C LEU A 108 -6.19 -16.31 -3.90
N SER A 109 -4.87 -16.36 -3.79
CA SER A 109 -4.09 -17.59 -3.96
C SER A 109 -3.81 -18.34 -2.65
N TRP A 110 -4.38 -17.88 -1.53
CA TRP A 110 -4.22 -18.43 -0.19
C TRP A 110 -5.57 -18.87 0.42
N PRO A 111 -5.55 -19.63 1.53
CA PRO A 111 -6.76 -20.15 2.15
C PRO A 111 -7.73 -19.07 2.62
N PRO A 112 -9.05 -19.31 2.58
CA PRO A 112 -10.08 -18.35 2.97
C PRO A 112 -10.27 -18.30 4.50
N GLN A 113 -9.24 -17.88 5.22
CA GLN A 113 -9.22 -17.75 6.67
C GLN A 113 -8.55 -16.44 7.03
N GLU A 114 -9.13 -15.67 7.95
CA GLU A 114 -8.70 -14.31 8.29
C GLU A 114 -7.23 -14.25 8.76
N ALA A 115 -6.82 -15.15 9.64
CA ALA A 115 -5.45 -15.15 10.16
C ALA A 115 -4.42 -15.45 9.08
N GLU A 116 -4.72 -16.40 8.18
CA GLU A 116 -3.87 -16.76 7.05
C GLU A 116 -3.85 -15.64 6.00
N ASP A 117 -4.99 -14.98 5.76
CA ASP A 117 -5.09 -13.85 4.85
C ASP A 117 -4.20 -12.70 5.31
N LEU A 118 -4.36 -12.24 6.54
CA LEU A 118 -3.55 -11.17 7.10
C LEU A 118 -2.04 -11.52 7.10
N ALA A 119 -1.71 -12.77 7.47
CA ALA A 119 -0.33 -13.25 7.47
C ALA A 119 0.27 -13.26 6.06
N GLU A 120 -0.52 -13.63 5.05
CA GLU A 120 -0.05 -13.69 3.67
C GLU A 120 0.25 -12.29 3.11
N ARG A 121 -0.59 -11.28 3.40
CA ARG A 121 -0.35 -9.89 3.03
C ARG A 121 1.00 -9.39 3.57
N VAL A 122 1.26 -9.64 4.86
CA VAL A 122 2.54 -9.32 5.49
C VAL A 122 3.69 -10.12 4.86
N ARG A 123 3.49 -11.41 4.58
CA ARG A 123 4.49 -12.26 3.95
C ARG A 123 4.88 -11.78 2.55
N ILE A 124 3.90 -11.34 1.74
CA ILE A 124 4.16 -10.75 0.42
C ILE A 124 5.07 -9.53 0.56
N ALA A 125 4.77 -8.63 1.50
CA ALA A 125 5.57 -7.44 1.73
C ALA A 125 7.00 -7.78 2.19
N GLN A 126 7.15 -8.74 3.09
CA GLN A 126 8.47 -9.20 3.56
C GLN A 126 9.27 -9.87 2.43
N GLN A 127 8.65 -10.70 1.60
CA GLN A 127 9.30 -11.37 0.47
C GLN A 127 9.74 -10.37 -0.62
N ALA A 128 8.95 -9.33 -0.84
CA ALA A 128 9.33 -8.24 -1.72
C ALA A 128 10.52 -7.43 -1.18
N CYS A 129 10.94 -7.65 0.07
CA CYS A 129 11.87 -6.78 0.77
C CYS A 129 11.40 -5.32 0.75
N ALA A 130 10.10 -5.11 0.91
CA ALA A 130 9.48 -3.80 0.81
C ALA A 130 10.05 -2.82 1.86
N ASP A 131 10.15 -1.57 1.45
CA ASP A 131 10.51 -0.47 2.35
C ASP A 131 9.28 -0.05 3.16
N MET A 132 8.08 -0.16 2.57
CA MET A 132 6.83 0.17 3.22
C MET A 132 5.63 -0.65 2.71
N LEU A 133 4.59 -0.73 3.56
CA LEU A 133 3.29 -1.32 3.24
C LEU A 133 2.19 -0.30 3.46
N ILE A 134 1.38 -0.05 2.43
CA ILE A 134 0.24 0.87 2.46
C ILE A 134 -1.03 0.06 2.22
N SER A 135 -1.84 -0.10 3.25
CA SER A 135 -3.13 -0.79 3.17
C SER A 135 -4.25 0.22 2.94
N ILE A 136 -5.15 -0.07 2.00
CA ILE A 136 -6.25 0.81 1.61
C ILE A 136 -7.57 0.13 1.95
N HIS A 137 -8.36 0.79 2.78
CA HIS A 137 -9.64 0.35 3.33
C HIS A 137 -10.72 1.41 3.23
N LEU A 138 -11.95 1.03 3.55
CA LEU A 138 -13.08 1.91 3.76
C LEU A 138 -13.70 1.66 5.12
N ASN A 139 -13.93 2.73 5.84
CA ASN A 139 -14.54 2.70 7.15
C ASN A 139 -16.05 2.37 7.06
N ALA A 140 -16.60 1.88 8.15
CA ALA A 140 -18.02 1.63 8.31
C ALA A 140 -18.49 1.97 9.72
N ALA A 141 -19.73 2.42 9.87
CA ALA A 141 -20.35 2.67 11.15
C ALA A 141 -21.84 2.32 11.12
N GLU A 142 -22.40 2.01 12.30
CA GLU A 142 -23.87 1.86 12.46
C GLU A 142 -24.59 3.19 12.21
N ASP A 143 -23.97 4.31 12.58
CA ASP A 143 -24.46 5.65 12.26
C ASP A 143 -24.09 6.00 10.82
N ALA A 144 -25.06 5.94 9.92
CA ALA A 144 -24.89 6.28 8.51
C ALA A 144 -24.51 7.74 8.25
N SER A 145 -24.56 8.63 9.26
CA SER A 145 -24.06 9.98 9.16
C SER A 145 -22.54 10.09 9.40
N ALA A 146 -21.90 9.02 9.90
CA ALA A 146 -20.45 8.98 10.04
C ALA A 146 -19.80 9.11 8.66
N SER A 147 -18.75 9.95 8.57
CA SER A 147 -18.06 10.28 7.33
C SER A 147 -16.63 10.69 7.63
N GLY A 148 -15.83 10.86 6.59
CA GLY A 148 -14.45 11.34 6.72
C GLY A 148 -13.40 10.26 6.49
N TYR A 149 -12.15 10.68 6.46
CA TYR A 149 -10.99 9.81 6.28
C TYR A 149 -10.09 9.82 7.52
N GLU A 150 -9.41 8.72 7.74
CA GLU A 150 -8.46 8.56 8.83
C GLU A 150 -7.32 7.61 8.43
N THR A 151 -6.20 7.66 9.12
CA THR A 151 -5.08 6.77 8.85
C THR A 151 -4.54 6.18 10.14
N TYR A 152 -4.29 4.89 10.14
CA TYR A 152 -3.70 4.17 11.25
C TYR A 152 -2.22 3.88 10.97
N ILE A 153 -1.37 4.19 11.96
CA ILE A 153 0.07 3.98 11.92
C ILE A 153 0.58 3.42 13.25
N ARG A 154 1.77 2.85 13.25
CA ARG A 154 2.47 2.60 14.51
C ARG A 154 2.95 3.92 15.12
N ALA A 155 2.89 4.01 16.44
CA ALA A 155 3.26 5.23 17.18
C ALA A 155 4.74 5.64 17.04
N ASP A 156 5.62 4.70 16.68
CA ASP A 156 7.06 4.92 16.54
C ASP A 156 7.53 5.20 15.10
N SER A 157 6.59 5.29 14.15
CA SER A 157 6.91 5.54 12.74
C SER A 157 6.72 7.02 12.38
N GLU A 158 7.78 7.81 12.51
CA GLU A 158 7.78 9.22 12.07
C GLU A 158 7.53 9.35 10.57
N MET A 159 8.14 8.44 9.78
CA MET A 159 7.98 8.46 8.32
C MET A 159 6.51 8.25 7.90
N MET A 160 5.81 7.29 8.53
CA MET A 160 4.40 7.04 8.20
C MET A 160 3.49 8.15 8.71
N PHE A 161 3.84 8.79 9.84
CA PHE A 161 3.10 9.95 10.32
C PHE A 161 3.18 11.12 9.32
N ASP A 162 4.38 11.43 8.82
CA ASP A 162 4.55 12.49 7.85
C ASP A 162 3.91 12.15 6.50
N MET A 163 4.02 10.88 6.05
CA MET A 163 3.34 10.42 4.84
C MET A 163 1.82 10.51 4.96
N ALA A 164 1.23 10.08 6.08
CA ALA A 164 -0.20 10.21 6.34
C ALA A 164 -0.66 11.67 6.31
N LYS A 165 0.14 12.60 6.85
CA LYS A 165 -0.14 14.04 6.76
C LYS A 165 -0.17 14.54 5.32
N GLN A 166 0.76 14.09 4.46
CA GLN A 166 0.75 14.45 3.04
C GLN A 166 -0.51 13.90 2.34
N VAL A 167 -0.87 12.63 2.59
CA VAL A 167 -2.12 12.06 2.04
C VAL A 167 -3.35 12.82 2.50
N HIS A 168 -3.43 13.18 3.80
CA HIS A 168 -4.53 13.97 4.35
C HIS A 168 -4.59 15.38 3.76
N ALA A 169 -3.44 16.01 3.50
CA ALA A 169 -3.38 17.32 2.84
C ALA A 169 -3.95 17.25 1.42
N GLU A 170 -3.62 16.22 0.66
CA GLU A 170 -4.16 15.98 -0.69
C GLU A 170 -5.69 15.79 -0.67
N PHE A 171 -6.20 14.97 0.28
CA PHE A 171 -7.66 14.83 0.47
C PHE A 171 -8.34 16.16 0.78
N ALA A 172 -7.75 16.97 1.67
CA ALA A 172 -8.29 18.28 2.04
C ALA A 172 -8.24 19.27 0.87
N GLU A 173 -7.16 19.29 0.07
CA GLU A 173 -7.02 20.16 -1.11
C GLU A 173 -8.08 19.84 -2.17
N ARG A 174 -8.39 18.55 -2.37
CA ARG A 174 -9.46 18.12 -3.29
C ARG A 174 -10.87 18.30 -2.70
N GLY A 175 -10.99 18.77 -1.45
CA GLY A 175 -12.28 18.92 -0.77
C GLY A 175 -12.98 17.58 -0.51
N TRP A 176 -12.23 16.50 -0.41
CA TRP A 176 -12.76 15.19 -0.06
C TRP A 176 -13.08 15.15 1.42
N SER A 177 -14.35 14.97 1.78
CA SER A 177 -14.85 14.78 3.13
C SER A 177 -14.10 15.56 4.25
N HIS A 178 -14.15 15.11 5.50
CA HIS A 178 -13.43 15.75 6.60
C HIS A 178 -12.39 14.81 7.22
N GLU A 179 -11.36 15.41 7.78
CA GLU A 179 -10.29 14.68 8.45
C GLU A 179 -10.74 14.19 9.83
N ARG A 180 -10.53 12.90 10.10
CA ARG A 180 -10.74 12.26 11.40
C ARG A 180 -9.43 12.04 12.16
N GLY A 181 -8.32 12.40 11.56
CA GLY A 181 -6.98 12.38 12.12
C GLY A 181 -6.17 11.12 11.86
N ILE A 182 -4.89 11.20 12.23
CA ILE A 182 -3.95 10.09 12.19
C ILE A 182 -3.96 9.41 13.55
N LYS A 183 -4.19 8.11 13.57
CA LYS A 183 -4.40 7.30 14.78
C LYS A 183 -3.28 6.30 14.97
N SER A 184 -2.94 6.06 16.24
CA SER A 184 -1.98 5.02 16.60
C SER A 184 -2.66 3.67 16.79
N THR A 185 -2.02 2.59 16.33
CA THR A 185 -2.46 1.22 16.53
C THR A 185 -2.26 0.70 17.96
N VAL A 186 -1.64 1.47 18.86
CA VAL A 186 -1.36 1.06 20.26
C VAL A 186 -2.61 0.57 20.99
N ASN A 187 -3.75 1.23 20.79
CA ASN A 187 -5.00 0.89 21.48
C ASN A 187 -5.94 0.01 20.64
N ALA A 188 -5.66 -0.11 19.34
CA ALA A 188 -6.42 -0.92 18.39
C ALA A 188 -5.43 -1.53 17.40
N PRO A 189 -4.75 -2.64 17.77
CA PRO A 189 -3.73 -3.24 16.92
C PRO A 189 -4.30 -3.71 15.58
N LEU A 190 -3.59 -3.38 14.51
CA LEU A 190 -3.90 -3.79 13.13
C LEU A 190 -2.76 -4.65 12.60
N TYR A 191 -3.06 -5.92 12.33
CA TYR A 191 -2.05 -6.92 12.02
C TYR A 191 -1.13 -6.51 10.87
N VAL A 192 -1.68 -6.00 9.77
CA VAL A 192 -0.91 -5.57 8.59
C VAL A 192 0.03 -4.39 8.88
N VAL A 193 -0.33 -3.54 9.85
CA VAL A 193 0.49 -2.41 10.28
C VAL A 193 1.54 -2.86 11.30
N ASP A 194 1.13 -3.63 12.33
CA ASP A 194 1.98 -3.92 13.49
C ASP A 194 2.93 -5.09 13.24
N ALA A 195 2.50 -6.12 12.52
CA ALA A 195 3.27 -7.35 12.30
C ALA A 195 4.20 -7.29 11.09
N SER A 196 4.11 -6.25 10.25
CA SER A 196 4.87 -6.15 8.99
C SER A 196 6.40 -6.10 9.20
N GLY A 197 6.85 -5.51 10.33
CA GLY A 197 8.27 -5.31 10.64
C GLY A 197 8.94 -4.22 9.78
N MET A 198 8.16 -3.51 8.96
CA MET A 198 8.54 -2.39 8.11
C MET A 198 7.69 -1.16 8.42
N ASP A 199 7.96 -0.03 7.81
CA ASP A 199 7.07 1.13 7.86
C ASP A 199 5.74 0.77 7.19
N ALA A 200 4.61 0.97 7.89
CA ALA A 200 3.29 0.60 7.40
C ALA A 200 2.21 1.55 7.90
N MET A 201 1.22 1.79 7.04
CA MET A 201 0.00 2.51 7.39
C MET A 201 -1.23 1.86 6.76
N LEU A 202 -2.39 2.09 7.38
CA LEU A 202 -3.69 1.72 6.85
C LEU A 202 -4.51 2.99 6.69
N VAL A 203 -4.95 3.25 5.46
CA VAL A 203 -5.76 4.42 5.08
C VAL A 203 -7.22 3.99 4.98
N GLU A 204 -8.05 4.55 5.85
CA GLU A 204 -9.51 4.51 5.75
C GLU A 204 -9.97 5.68 4.90
N ALA A 205 -10.20 5.45 3.61
CA ALA A 205 -10.37 6.51 2.63
C ALA A 205 -11.77 7.16 2.63
N GLY A 206 -12.70 6.68 3.45
CA GLY A 206 -14.06 7.18 3.57
C GLY A 206 -14.99 6.12 4.15
N PHE A 207 -16.26 6.46 4.40
CA PHE A 207 -17.25 5.55 4.97
C PHE A 207 -18.15 4.94 3.89
N ILE A 208 -18.07 3.63 3.71
CA ILE A 208 -18.93 2.91 2.77
C ILE A 208 -20.41 2.93 3.20
N THR A 209 -20.68 3.14 4.50
CA THR A 209 -22.02 3.27 5.08
C THR A 209 -22.63 4.65 4.91
N ASN A 210 -21.85 5.66 4.52
CA ASN A 210 -22.34 7.01 4.27
C ASN A 210 -22.79 7.15 2.80
N ALA A 211 -24.07 7.45 2.57
CA ALA A 211 -24.61 7.49 1.21
C ALA A 211 -23.95 8.54 0.29
N ALA A 212 -23.52 9.69 0.83
CA ALA A 212 -22.85 10.74 0.06
C ALA A 212 -21.43 10.32 -0.32
N GLU A 213 -20.67 9.75 0.60
CA GLU A 213 -19.34 9.21 0.33
C GLU A 213 -19.39 8.00 -0.57
N LEU A 214 -20.33 7.06 -0.34
CA LEU A 214 -20.52 5.88 -1.19
C LEU A 214 -20.76 6.24 -2.65
N ALA A 215 -21.52 7.30 -2.92
CA ALA A 215 -21.77 7.74 -4.30
C ALA A 215 -20.47 8.12 -5.04
N LEU A 216 -19.49 8.70 -4.34
CA LEU A 216 -18.17 9.00 -4.88
C LEU A 216 -17.26 7.76 -4.87
N LEU A 217 -17.22 7.02 -3.76
CA LEU A 217 -16.38 5.84 -3.59
C LEU A 217 -16.61 4.77 -4.68
N ARG A 218 -17.85 4.60 -5.15
CA ARG A 218 -18.19 3.66 -6.23
C ARG A 218 -18.02 4.23 -7.64
N SER A 219 -17.79 5.55 -7.77
CA SER A 219 -17.59 6.19 -9.08
C SER A 219 -16.16 6.07 -9.55
N GLU A 220 -15.99 5.94 -10.87
CA GLU A 220 -14.66 5.91 -11.50
C GLU A 220 -13.85 7.18 -11.17
N ASP A 221 -14.49 8.37 -11.24
CA ASP A 221 -13.85 9.65 -10.97
C ASP A 221 -13.48 9.79 -9.49
N GLY A 222 -14.34 9.34 -8.57
CA GLY A 222 -14.05 9.36 -7.13
C GLY A 222 -12.90 8.42 -6.76
N GLN A 223 -12.89 7.21 -7.27
CA GLN A 223 -11.78 6.27 -7.09
C GLN A 223 -10.47 6.79 -7.68
N GLN A 224 -10.53 7.42 -8.84
CA GLN A 224 -9.36 8.04 -9.48
C GLN A 224 -8.82 9.18 -8.62
N MET A 225 -9.69 10.07 -8.14
CA MET A 225 -9.33 11.20 -7.28
C MET A 225 -8.68 10.72 -5.97
N LEU A 226 -9.25 9.72 -5.30
CA LEU A 226 -8.68 9.15 -4.07
C LEU A 226 -7.31 8.51 -4.32
N ALA A 227 -7.17 7.78 -5.43
CA ALA A 227 -5.91 7.18 -5.83
C ALA A 227 -4.82 8.23 -6.12
N GLU A 228 -5.19 9.33 -6.76
CA GLU A 228 -4.28 10.46 -7.00
C GLU A 228 -3.82 11.09 -5.68
N CYS A 229 -4.74 11.34 -4.74
CA CYS A 229 -4.40 11.88 -3.43
C CYS A 229 -3.44 10.97 -2.66
N ILE A 230 -3.74 9.66 -2.61
CA ILE A 230 -2.89 8.70 -1.90
C ILE A 230 -1.50 8.63 -2.58
N ALA A 231 -1.46 8.52 -3.90
CA ALA A 231 -0.20 8.44 -4.63
C ALA A 231 0.63 9.72 -4.46
N GLN A 232 0.02 10.90 -4.59
CA GLN A 232 0.71 12.17 -4.47
C GLN A 232 1.25 12.38 -3.05
N GLY A 233 0.48 12.04 -2.01
CA GLY A 233 0.95 12.09 -0.63
C GLY A 233 2.15 11.18 -0.38
N ILE A 234 2.15 9.97 -0.94
CA ILE A 234 3.29 9.05 -0.89
C ILE A 234 4.51 9.68 -1.58
N LEU A 235 4.35 10.14 -2.82
CA LEU A 235 5.45 10.72 -3.62
C LEU A 235 6.05 11.96 -2.96
N SER A 236 5.23 12.84 -2.40
CA SER A 236 5.68 14.03 -1.67
C SER A 236 6.58 13.65 -0.49
N GLN A 237 6.22 12.60 0.25
CA GLN A 237 7.05 12.12 1.36
C GLN A 237 8.35 11.46 0.88
N LEU A 238 8.33 10.69 -0.20
CA LEU A 238 9.54 10.10 -0.77
C LEU A 238 10.54 11.18 -1.24
N GLN A 239 10.04 12.22 -1.89
CA GLN A 239 10.85 13.36 -2.33
C GLN A 239 11.48 14.10 -1.14
N ALA A 240 10.72 14.30 -0.05
CA ALA A 240 11.24 14.92 1.17
C ALA A 240 12.38 14.08 1.79
N GLN A 241 12.24 12.75 1.81
CA GLN A 241 13.29 11.85 2.31
C GLN A 241 14.56 11.90 1.46
N ASN A 242 14.42 11.97 0.13
CA ASN A 242 15.56 12.05 -0.78
C ASN A 242 16.30 13.40 -0.68
N ALA A 243 15.60 14.48 -0.34
CA ALA A 243 16.19 15.81 -0.16
C ALA A 243 17.02 15.95 1.15
N GLU A 244 16.78 15.08 2.14
CA GLU A 244 17.48 15.07 3.43
C GLU A 244 18.77 14.19 3.43
N GLU A 245 18.99 13.38 2.39
CA GLU A 245 20.17 12.52 2.22
C GLU A 245 21.31 13.24 1.48
#